data_6af34a6d49778f0c8efc7f1ba62138ee
#
_entry.id   6af34a6d49778f0c8efc7f1ba62138ee
#
_cell.length_a   1.000
_cell.length_b   1.000
_cell.length_c   1.000
_cell.angle_alpha   90.00
_cell.angle_beta   90.00
_cell.angle_gamma   90.00
#
_symmetry.space_group_name_H-M   'P 1'
#
loop_
_entity.id
_entity.type
_entity.pdbx_description
1 polymer ?
#
loop_
_entity_poly.entity_id
_entity_poly.type
_entity_poly.pdbx_seq_one_letter_code
_entity_poly.pdbx_strand_id
1 'polypeptide(L)'
;MKRYEGVRRWHATAVTVDGKRLRPRLDLRSHSPAEFEWGYGGSGPAQLALAILADHLEDDEQALNLYQRFKWAVVAGLPRLRWVLTGRQIEEALELIREQEAVSGGTV
;
A
#
# COMPACT_ATOMS: atom_id res chain seq x y z
N MET A 1 -9.10 -14.74 0.47
CA MET A 1 -8.27 -13.56 0.15
C MET A 1 -7.77 -12.88 1.41
N LYS A 2 -6.61 -12.26 1.32
CA LYS A 2 -6.03 -11.56 2.45
C LYS A 2 -6.83 -10.31 2.82
N ARG A 3 -6.76 -9.98 4.08
CA ARG A 3 -7.44 -8.80 4.64
C ARG A 3 -6.43 -7.96 5.40
N TYR A 4 -6.25 -6.73 4.95
CA TYR A 4 -5.34 -5.78 5.56
C TYR A 4 -6.13 -4.79 6.39
N GLU A 5 -5.68 -4.52 7.60
CA GLU A 5 -6.36 -3.59 8.50
C GLU A 5 -5.38 -2.63 9.13
N GLY A 6 -5.77 -1.36 9.16
CA GLY A 6 -5.01 -0.33 9.84
C GLY A 6 -5.82 0.29 10.96
N VAL A 7 -5.19 0.56 12.08
CA VAL A 7 -5.80 1.20 13.23
C VAL A 7 -4.84 2.24 13.80
N ARG A 8 -5.37 3.42 14.08
CA ARG A 8 -4.62 4.49 14.75
C ARG A 8 -5.15 4.66 16.15
N ARG A 9 -4.26 4.58 17.13
CA ARG A 9 -4.60 4.80 18.52
C ARG A 9 -3.57 5.71 19.15
N TRP A 10 -4.03 6.81 19.79
CA TRP A 10 -3.16 7.74 20.47
C TRP A 10 -2.03 8.22 19.56
N HIS A 11 -0.80 7.76 19.79
CA HIS A 11 0.39 8.17 19.05
C HIS A 11 0.94 7.08 18.14
N ALA A 12 0.24 5.96 17.99
CA ALA A 12 0.76 4.82 17.25
C ALA A 12 -0.23 4.30 16.21
N THR A 13 0.32 3.76 15.13
CA THR A 13 -0.45 3.06 14.12
C THR A 13 -0.08 1.58 14.14
N ALA A 14 -1.03 0.74 13.77
CA ALA A 14 -0.79 -0.69 13.65
C ALA A 14 -1.45 -1.19 12.38
N VAL A 15 -0.72 -1.97 11.59
CA VAL A 15 -1.26 -2.57 10.37
C VAL A 15 -1.04 -4.07 10.44
N THR A 16 -2.12 -4.81 10.17
CA THR A 16 -2.08 -6.27 10.16
C THR A 16 -2.56 -6.82 8.83
N VAL A 17 -2.12 -8.02 8.51
CA VAL A 17 -2.63 -8.80 7.40
C VAL A 17 -3.10 -10.14 7.97
N ASP A 18 -4.38 -10.44 7.83
CA ASP A 18 -5.02 -11.63 8.39
C ASP A 18 -4.68 -11.81 9.87
N GLY A 19 -4.69 -10.70 10.62
CA GLY A 19 -4.44 -10.69 12.06
C GLY A 19 -2.98 -10.68 12.47
N LYS A 20 -2.04 -10.76 11.53
CA LYS A 20 -0.60 -10.75 11.83
C LYS A 20 0.01 -9.41 11.42
N ARG A 21 1.04 -8.99 12.14
CA ARG A 21 1.72 -7.74 11.81
C ARG A 21 2.23 -7.73 10.38
N LEU A 22 1.93 -6.67 9.65
CA LEU A 22 2.48 -6.48 8.30
C LEU A 22 3.95 -6.09 8.42
N ARG A 23 4.82 -6.76 7.67
CA ARG A 23 6.24 -6.46 7.64
C ARG A 23 6.48 -5.20 6.82
N PRO A 24 7.29 -4.26 7.31
CA PRO A 24 7.51 -2.98 6.60
C PRO A 24 8.35 -3.10 5.33
N ARG A 25 9.10 -4.19 5.16
CA ARG A 25 9.95 -4.44 3.99
C ARG A 25 10.97 -3.32 3.76
N LEU A 26 11.65 -2.94 4.84
CA LEU A 26 12.73 -1.95 4.79
C LEU A 26 13.91 -2.43 3.93
N ASP A 27 14.01 -3.73 3.72
CA ASP A 27 14.99 -4.33 2.83
C ASP A 27 14.80 -3.90 1.37
N LEU A 28 13.57 -3.59 0.96
CA LEU A 28 13.28 -3.14 -0.40
C LEU A 28 13.50 -1.64 -0.56
N ARG A 29 12.93 -0.84 0.35
CA ARG A 29 13.11 0.61 0.43
C ARG A 29 12.85 1.04 1.84
N SER A 30 13.62 2.00 2.33
CA SER A 30 13.42 2.56 3.66
C SER A 30 12.96 4.01 3.53
N HIS A 31 11.65 4.20 3.39
CA HIS A 31 11.02 5.53 3.37
C HIS A 31 10.73 6.01 4.78
N SER A 32 10.24 5.10 5.63
CA SER A 32 9.85 5.43 7.00
C SER A 32 10.18 4.24 7.90
N PRO A 33 11.29 4.28 8.62
CA PRO A 33 11.69 3.16 9.47
C PRO A 33 10.88 3.05 10.76
N ALA A 34 10.14 4.09 11.14
CA ALA A 34 9.45 4.11 12.42
C ALA A 34 8.07 3.45 12.37
N GLU A 35 7.16 3.98 11.54
CA GLU A 35 5.78 3.51 11.52
C GLU A 35 5.16 3.65 10.13
N PHE A 36 4.14 2.82 9.87
CA PHE A 36 3.28 3.01 8.73
C PHE A 36 2.38 4.23 8.96
N GLU A 37 2.05 4.92 7.89
CA GLU A 37 1.09 6.01 7.90
C GLU A 37 0.18 5.93 6.67
N TRP A 38 -0.88 6.73 6.69
CA TRP A 38 -1.85 6.78 5.60
C TRP A 38 -2.68 8.06 5.68
N GLY A 39 -3.47 8.31 4.64
CA GLY A 39 -4.33 9.48 4.61
C GLY A 39 -3.68 10.72 4.01
N TYR A 40 -2.48 10.59 3.48
CA TYR A 40 -1.75 11.66 2.79
C TYR A 40 -0.64 11.02 1.96
N GLY A 41 0.07 11.81 1.18
CA GLY A 41 1.12 11.29 0.29
C GLY A 41 2.52 11.60 0.78
N GLY A 42 3.02 10.86 1.75
CA GLY A 42 4.34 11.06 2.29
C GLY A 42 5.13 9.76 2.41
N SER A 43 6.22 9.79 3.17
CA SER A 43 7.12 8.64 3.32
C SER A 43 6.49 7.49 4.10
N GLY A 44 5.71 7.79 5.15
CA GLY A 44 4.99 6.75 5.88
C GLY A 44 3.98 6.02 5.01
N PRO A 45 3.13 6.74 4.26
CA PRO A 45 2.24 6.11 3.28
C PRO A 45 2.97 5.36 2.18
N ALA A 46 4.12 5.84 1.72
CA ALA A 46 4.91 5.13 0.72
C ALA A 46 5.39 3.78 1.26
N GLN A 47 5.86 3.76 2.51
CA GLN A 47 6.30 2.52 3.14
C GLN A 47 5.14 1.53 3.27
N LEU A 48 3.96 2.01 3.66
CA LEU A 48 2.78 1.17 3.77
C LEU A 48 2.37 0.60 2.41
N ALA A 49 2.34 1.43 1.37
CA ALA A 49 1.99 0.97 0.03
C ALA A 49 2.93 -0.14 -0.45
N LEU A 50 4.22 0.03 -0.24
CA LEU A 50 5.21 -0.98 -0.61
C LEU A 50 5.00 -2.28 0.16
N ALA A 51 4.80 -2.18 1.48
CA ALA A 51 4.60 -3.35 2.33
C ALA A 51 3.34 -4.14 1.94
N ILE A 52 2.23 -3.44 1.67
CA ILE A 52 0.99 -4.09 1.25
C ILE A 52 1.20 -4.82 -0.09
N LEU A 53 1.78 -4.15 -1.07
CA LEU A 53 1.96 -4.77 -2.39
C LEU A 53 2.97 -5.91 -2.37
N ALA A 54 4.05 -5.78 -1.61
CA ALA A 54 5.02 -6.87 -1.49
C ALA A 54 4.38 -8.12 -0.89
N ASP A 55 3.56 -7.93 0.14
CA ASP A 55 2.85 -9.04 0.78
C ASP A 55 1.79 -9.65 -0.15
N HIS A 56 1.00 -8.79 -0.79
CA HIS A 56 -0.11 -9.23 -1.63
C HIS A 56 0.35 -9.89 -2.93
N LEU A 57 1.32 -9.30 -3.61
CA LEU A 57 1.78 -9.79 -4.91
C LEU A 57 2.76 -10.95 -4.79
N GLU A 58 3.47 -11.05 -3.67
CA GLU A 58 4.55 -12.03 -3.49
C GLU A 58 5.58 -11.92 -4.62
N ASP A 59 5.81 -10.68 -5.08
CA ASP A 59 6.72 -10.34 -6.17
C ASP A 59 7.28 -8.97 -5.87
N ASP A 60 8.49 -8.92 -5.35
CA ASP A 60 9.13 -7.70 -4.90
C ASP A 60 9.37 -6.70 -6.03
N GLU A 61 9.69 -7.20 -7.22
CA GLU A 61 9.94 -6.35 -8.37
C GLU A 61 8.67 -5.61 -8.80
N GLN A 62 7.55 -6.31 -8.89
CA GLN A 62 6.27 -5.67 -9.21
C GLN A 62 5.85 -4.69 -8.13
N ALA A 63 6.05 -5.05 -6.86
CA ALA A 63 5.73 -4.16 -5.76
C ALA A 63 6.53 -2.86 -5.88
N LEU A 64 7.81 -2.94 -6.16
CA LEU A 64 8.67 -1.76 -6.34
C LEU A 64 8.23 -0.91 -7.54
N ASN A 65 7.73 -1.54 -8.59
CA ASN A 65 7.28 -0.82 -9.78
C ASN A 65 5.93 -0.12 -9.59
N LEU A 66 5.07 -0.63 -8.71
CA LEU A 66 3.69 -0.17 -8.60
C LEU A 66 3.37 0.63 -7.34
N TYR A 67 4.20 0.56 -6.30
CA TYR A 67 3.80 1.06 -4.99
C TYR A 67 3.58 2.57 -4.92
N GLN A 68 4.31 3.38 -5.68
CA GLN A 68 4.11 4.83 -5.64
C GLN A 68 2.75 5.21 -6.20
N ARG A 69 2.34 4.58 -7.29
CA ARG A 69 1.01 4.81 -7.86
C ARG A 69 -0.09 4.27 -6.94
N PHE A 70 0.15 3.12 -6.32
CA PHE A 70 -0.77 2.56 -5.34
C PHE A 70 -0.91 3.47 -4.12
N LYS A 71 0.18 4.08 -3.67
CA LYS A 71 0.14 5.05 -2.58
C LYS A 71 -0.84 6.18 -2.91
N TRP A 72 -0.72 6.80 -4.08
CA TRP A 72 -1.60 7.90 -4.47
C TRP A 72 -3.03 7.45 -4.73
N ALA A 73 -3.21 6.30 -5.35
CA ALA A 73 -4.54 5.80 -5.70
C ALA A 73 -5.35 5.34 -4.49
N VAL A 74 -4.69 4.77 -3.48
CA VAL A 74 -5.38 4.12 -2.36
C VAL A 74 -4.93 4.65 -1.00
N VAL A 75 -3.64 4.53 -0.68
CA VAL A 75 -3.16 4.76 0.69
C VAL A 75 -3.34 6.20 1.14
N ALA A 76 -3.12 7.15 0.24
CA ALA A 76 -3.26 8.58 0.55
C ALA A 76 -4.71 8.98 0.89
N GLY A 77 -5.68 8.19 0.46
CA GLY A 77 -7.10 8.45 0.71
C GLY A 77 -7.73 7.59 1.79
N LEU A 78 -6.97 6.76 2.48
CA LEU A 78 -7.54 5.91 3.53
C LEU A 78 -8.03 6.72 4.73
N PRO A 79 -9.15 6.29 5.35
CA PRO A 79 -9.66 6.97 6.54
C PRO A 79 -8.64 7.01 7.67
N ARG A 80 -8.60 8.12 8.37
CA ARG A 80 -7.55 8.39 9.36
C ARG A 80 -7.48 7.38 10.50
N LEU A 81 -8.61 7.01 11.09
CA LEU A 81 -8.61 6.22 12.32
C LEU A 81 -8.57 4.72 12.10
N ARG A 82 -9.24 4.25 11.07
CA ARG A 82 -9.34 2.81 10.79
C ARG A 82 -9.69 2.57 9.35
N TRP A 83 -9.12 1.54 8.77
CA TRP A 83 -9.45 1.10 7.42
C TRP A 83 -9.27 -0.40 7.27
N VAL A 84 -9.94 -0.93 6.28
CA VAL A 84 -9.80 -2.33 5.85
C VAL A 84 -9.61 -2.34 4.34
N LEU A 85 -8.65 -3.12 3.87
CA LEU A 85 -8.46 -3.39 2.44
C LEU A 85 -8.39 -4.90 2.25
N THR A 86 -9.24 -5.41 1.37
CA THR A 86 -9.18 -6.82 0.99
C THR A 86 -8.25 -7.00 -0.20
N GLY A 87 -7.76 -8.22 -0.38
CA GLY A 87 -6.97 -8.55 -1.57
C GLY A 87 -7.71 -8.22 -2.86
N ARG A 88 -9.04 -8.40 -2.86
CA ARG A 88 -9.87 -8.07 -4.01
C ARG A 88 -9.83 -6.57 -4.33
N GLN A 89 -9.97 -5.73 -3.31
CA GLN A 89 -9.90 -4.28 -3.50
C GLN A 89 -8.53 -3.85 -4.01
N ILE A 90 -7.48 -4.49 -3.52
CA ILE A 90 -6.12 -4.22 -3.99
C ILE A 90 -6.00 -4.57 -5.48
N GLU A 91 -6.50 -5.74 -5.88
CA GLU A 91 -6.46 -6.15 -7.28
C GLU A 91 -7.24 -5.20 -8.18
N GLU A 92 -8.41 -4.75 -7.75
CA GLU A 92 -9.20 -3.77 -8.50
C GLU A 92 -8.43 -2.46 -8.70
N ALA A 93 -7.75 -1.98 -7.65
CA ALA A 93 -6.94 -0.77 -7.74
C ALA A 93 -5.76 -0.95 -8.69
N LEU A 94 -5.08 -2.09 -8.61
CA LEU A 94 -3.95 -2.38 -9.49
C LEU A 94 -4.37 -2.49 -10.95
N GLU A 95 -5.55 -3.06 -11.20
CA GLU A 95 -6.10 -3.15 -12.55
C GLU A 95 -6.29 -1.76 -13.15
N LEU A 96 -6.86 -0.84 -12.38
CA LEU A 96 -7.04 0.54 -12.84
C LEU A 96 -5.70 1.24 -13.08
N ILE A 97 -4.72 1.03 -12.22
CA ILE A 97 -3.39 1.61 -12.37
C ILE A 97 -2.73 1.11 -13.66
N ARG A 98 -2.81 -0.19 -13.92
CA ARG A 98 -2.25 -0.79 -15.13
C ARG A 98 -2.95 -0.30 -16.40
N GLU A 99 -4.26 -0.12 -16.35
CA GLU A 99 -5.02 0.43 -17.47
C GLU A 99 -4.60 1.86 -17.78
N GLN A 100 -4.41 2.69 -16.76
CA GLN A 100 -3.95 4.07 -16.95
C GLN A 100 -2.57 4.12 -17.58
N GLU A 101 -1.67 3.24 -17.16
CA GLU A 101 -0.34 3.13 -17.76
C GLU A 101 -0.41 2.70 -19.22
N ALA A 102 -1.24 1.71 -19.53
CA ALA A 102 -1.39 1.21 -20.89
C ALA A 102 -1.91 2.31 -21.81
N VAL A 103 -2.90 3.08 -21.36
CA VAL A 103 -3.45 4.21 -22.13
C VAL A 103 -2.38 5.28 -22.35
N SER A 104 -1.65 5.65 -21.29
CA SER A 104 -0.58 6.65 -21.39
C SER A 104 0.53 6.21 -22.32
N GLY A 105 0.88 4.93 -22.28
CA GLY A 105 1.93 4.37 -23.13
C GLY A 105 1.49 4.15 -24.56
N GLY A 106 0.17 4.01 -24.79
CA GLY A 106 -0.39 3.70 -26.10
C GLY A 106 -0.78 4.90 -26.95
N THR A 107 -0.70 6.10 -26.40
CA THR A 107 -1.13 7.31 -27.11
C THR A 107 -0.01 8.06 -27.81
N VAL A 108 0.80 7.36 -28.46
CA VAL A 108 1.92 7.99 -29.17
C VAL A 108 1.51 8.45 -30.55
#